data_869c2cd4970386d42c983aa1c1d04fb9
#
_entry.id   869c2cd4970386d42c983aa1c1d04fb9
#
_cell.length_a   1.000
_cell.length_b   1.000
_cell.length_c   1.000
_cell.angle_alpha   90.00
_cell.angle_beta   90.00
_cell.angle_gamma   90.00
#
_symmetry.space_group_name_H-M   'P 1'
#
loop_
_entity.id
_entity.type
_entity.pdbx_description
1 polymer ?
#
loop_
_entity_poly.entity_id
_entity_poly.type
_entity_poly.pdbx_seq_one_letter_code
_entity_poly.pdbx_strand_id
1 'polypeptide(L)' 'MSGAGTAANVIGGVLALGLIVYLFIALIRPEKF' A
#
# COMPACT_ATOMS: atom_id res chain seq x y z
N MET A 1 7.93 -19.52 12.16
CA MET A 1 7.84 -18.19 11.63
C MET A 1 8.48 -17.21 12.59
N SER A 2 9.38 -16.42 12.14
CA SER A 2 10.10 -15.51 13.02
C SER A 2 9.44 -14.15 13.02
N GLY A 3 9.73 -13.34 14.02
CA GLY A 3 9.18 -12.01 14.10
C GLY A 3 9.59 -11.15 12.93
N ALA A 4 10.78 -11.42 12.40
CA ALA A 4 11.27 -10.65 11.26
C ALA A 4 10.37 -10.86 10.05
N GLY A 5 9.90 -12.08 9.84
CA GLY A 5 9.02 -12.36 8.73
C GLY A 5 7.68 -11.67 8.90
N THR A 6 7.17 -11.64 10.12
CA THR A 6 5.91 -11.00 10.39
C THR A 6 6.00 -9.50 10.17
N ALA A 7 7.06 -8.89 10.66
CA ALA A 7 7.24 -7.46 10.50
C ALA A 7 7.35 -7.10 9.03
N ALA A 8 8.14 -7.84 8.28
CA ALA A 8 8.29 -7.57 6.86
C ALA A 8 6.96 -7.73 6.14
N ASN A 9 6.17 -8.72 6.54
CA ASN A 9 4.90 -8.94 5.91
C ASN A 9 3.95 -7.78 6.17
N VAL A 10 3.92 -7.29 7.40
CA VAL A 10 3.05 -6.18 7.74
C VAL A 10 3.45 -4.95 6.96
N ILE A 11 4.74 -4.65 6.92
CA ILE A 11 5.22 -3.49 6.20
C ILE A 11 4.88 -3.60 4.72
N GLY A 12 5.12 -4.76 4.14
CA GLY A 12 4.79 -4.98 2.74
C GLY A 12 3.30 -4.82 2.48
N GLY A 13 2.47 -5.31 3.39
CA GLY A 13 1.04 -5.18 3.25
C GLY A 13 0.59 -3.73 3.30
N VAL A 14 1.14 -2.97 4.22
CA VAL A 14 0.79 -1.57 4.34
C VAL A 14 1.19 -0.81 3.09
N LEU A 15 2.39 -1.07 2.58
CA LEU A 15 2.85 -0.41 1.37
C LEU A 15 1.97 -0.78 0.17
N ALA A 16 1.61 -2.05 0.06
CA ALA A 16 0.77 -2.50 -1.02
C ALA A 16 -0.59 -1.83 -0.98
N LEU A 17 -1.19 -1.77 0.21
CA LEU A 17 -2.47 -1.11 0.35
C LEU A 17 -2.38 0.37 0.01
N GLY A 18 -1.31 1.01 0.45
CA GLY A 18 -1.10 2.41 0.13
C GLY A 18 -1.03 2.65 -1.36
N LEU A 19 -0.31 1.78 -2.07
CA LEU A 19 -0.20 1.91 -3.51
C LEU A 19 -1.54 1.69 -4.20
N ILE A 20 -2.30 0.71 -3.74
CA ILE A 20 -3.60 0.43 -4.33
C ILE A 20 -4.52 1.62 -4.14
N VAL A 21 -4.56 2.15 -2.93
CA VAL A 21 -5.40 3.31 -2.66
C VAL A 21 -4.96 4.50 -3.50
N TYR A 22 -3.66 4.69 -3.61
CA TYR A 22 -3.14 5.78 -4.41
C TYR A 22 -3.57 5.66 -5.87
N LEU A 23 -3.49 4.46 -6.42
CA LEU A 23 -3.91 4.23 -7.79
C LEU A 23 -5.40 4.44 -7.96
N PHE A 24 -6.17 4.03 -6.98
CA PHE A 24 -7.61 4.23 -7.01
C PHE A 24 -7.95 5.71 -7.08
N ILE A 25 -7.32 6.48 -6.22
CA ILE A 25 -7.57 7.92 -6.19
C ILE A 25 -7.15 8.55 -7.50
N ALA A 26 -6.04 8.11 -8.05
CA ALA A 26 -5.55 8.64 -9.32
C ALA A 26 -6.53 8.35 -10.46
N LEU A 27 -7.22 7.23 -10.38
CA LEU A 27 -8.18 6.88 -11.41
C LEU A 27 -9.48 7.64 -11.25
N ILE A 28 -9.91 7.81 -10.01
CA ILE A 28 -11.17 8.49 -9.75
C ILE A 28 -11.01 9.99 -9.87
N ARG A 29 -9.87 10.51 -9.45
CA ARG A 29 -9.62 11.94 -9.53
C ARG A 29 -8.32 12.19 -10.24
N PRO A 30 -8.30 12.03 -11.53
CA PRO A 30 -7.07 12.23 -12.31
C PRO A 30 -6.58 13.67 -12.27
N GLU A 31 -7.44 14.61 -12.04
CA GLU A 31 -7.03 15.99 -12.01
C GLU A 31 -6.65 16.39 -10.62
N LYS A 32 -5.89 15.60 -9.98
CA LYS A 32 -5.54 15.95 -8.70
C LYS A 32 -4.37 16.89 -8.72
N PHE A 33 -4.24 17.91 -8.72
CA PHE A 33 -3.09 18.74 -8.60
C PHE A 33 -3.41 20.17 -8.94
#